data_0351681a55e415a229247a0328d345e5
#
_entry.id   0351681a55e415a229247a0328d345e5
#
_cell.length_a   1.000
_cell.length_b   1.000
_cell.length_c   1.000
_cell.angle_alpha   90.00
_cell.angle_beta   90.00
_cell.angle_gamma   90.00
#
_symmetry.space_group_name_H-M   'P 1'
#
loop_
_entity.id
_entity.type
_entity.pdbx_description
1 polymer ?
#
loop_
_entity_poly.entity_id
_entity_poly.type
_entity_poly.pdbx_seq_one_letter_code
_entity_poly.pdbx_strand_id
1 'polypeptide(L)'
;KEYPTLLDENVNGWFRQSPERRMIRVLDGNVRAFLSDRYRRLDNLELCAAVLPVIQEMRDATIMSCEVTESHLYLKVVNKKLKAEVGVGDVVQAGFVVSNSEVGLGSLKVEPLIYRLVCKNGLIVKDFAQKKYHVGRQVAAEDDAAYELYSDETLAQDDKAFFMKVQDTVRCAVDAAKFHVTVDKMREAMEIPLADNPVQAVEELADRFLLTQNERGDVLRQLFMGGDNSRYGLINAVTAASKLADSYERATELERIGGELLALPTAQRTALREHNVTPLRKRLAQA
;
A
#
# COMPACT_ATOMS: atom_id res chain seq x y z
N LYS A 1 16.71 -14.23 -21.35
CA LYS A 1 17.61 -15.31 -20.88
C LYS A 1 18.30 -16.06 -22.04
N GLU A 2 18.36 -15.49 -23.23
CA GLU A 2 18.98 -16.14 -24.40
C GLU A 2 20.51 -16.10 -24.37
N TYR A 3 21.10 -15.11 -23.68
CA TYR A 3 22.55 -14.88 -23.65
C TYR A 3 23.07 -14.58 -22.23
N PRO A 4 23.07 -15.58 -21.32
CA PRO A 4 23.49 -15.37 -19.94
C PRO A 4 24.96 -14.95 -19.83
N THR A 5 25.84 -15.50 -20.64
CA THR A 5 27.29 -15.21 -20.64
C THR A 5 27.54 -13.74 -21.02
N LEU A 6 26.83 -13.23 -22.02
CA LEU A 6 26.95 -11.82 -22.42
C LEU A 6 26.46 -10.85 -21.34
N LEU A 7 25.41 -11.25 -20.62
CA LEU A 7 24.92 -10.49 -19.47
C LEU A 7 25.98 -10.43 -18.37
N ASP A 8 26.58 -11.57 -18.03
CA ASP A 8 27.62 -11.67 -17.01
C ASP A 8 28.84 -10.81 -17.36
N GLU A 9 29.31 -10.85 -18.60
CA GLU A 9 30.44 -10.06 -19.09
C GLU A 9 30.15 -8.56 -19.01
N ASN A 10 28.95 -8.13 -19.41
CA ASN A 10 28.58 -6.71 -19.38
C ASN A 10 28.42 -6.20 -17.94
N VAL A 11 27.74 -6.96 -17.08
CA VAL A 11 27.56 -6.59 -15.66
C VAL A 11 28.90 -6.53 -14.94
N ASN A 12 29.73 -7.55 -15.08
CA ASN A 12 31.05 -7.59 -14.48
C ASN A 12 31.99 -6.55 -15.05
N GLY A 13 31.90 -6.25 -16.36
CA GLY A 13 32.63 -5.16 -17.00
C GLY A 13 32.30 -3.80 -16.39
N TRP A 14 31.04 -3.55 -16.15
CA TRP A 14 30.57 -2.31 -15.51
C TRP A 14 31.10 -2.15 -14.10
N PHE A 15 31.03 -3.23 -13.26
CA PHE A 15 31.57 -3.21 -11.90
C PHE A 15 33.08 -3.01 -11.83
N ARG A 16 33.84 -3.50 -12.82
CA ARG A 16 35.30 -3.26 -12.89
C ARG A 16 35.61 -1.80 -13.22
N GLN A 17 34.77 -1.14 -14.02
CA GLN A 17 34.95 0.25 -14.41
C GLN A 17 34.51 1.25 -13.33
N SER A 18 33.47 0.89 -12.56
CA SER A 18 32.95 1.69 -11.46
C SER A 18 32.74 0.78 -10.25
N PRO A 19 33.77 0.56 -9.44
CA PRO A 19 33.71 -0.33 -8.28
C PRO A 19 32.87 0.32 -7.18
N GLU A 20 31.58 0.01 -7.18
CA GLU A 20 30.66 0.39 -6.12
C GLU A 20 30.32 -0.81 -5.25
N ARG A 21 30.18 -0.61 -3.94
CA ARG A 21 29.63 -1.63 -3.06
C ARG A 21 28.13 -1.76 -3.30
N ARG A 22 27.65 -3.00 -3.40
CA ARG A 22 26.24 -3.31 -3.59
C ARG A 22 25.82 -4.45 -2.67
N MET A 23 24.60 -4.36 -2.16
CA MET A 23 23.96 -5.46 -1.45
C MET A 23 23.24 -6.35 -2.46
N ILE A 24 23.59 -7.63 -2.46
CA ILE A 24 22.91 -8.64 -3.28
C ILE A 24 22.09 -9.53 -2.35
N ARG A 25 20.77 -9.59 -2.61
CA ARG A 25 19.88 -10.51 -1.92
C ARG A 25 19.77 -11.80 -2.70
N VAL A 26 20.01 -12.92 -2.04
CA VAL A 26 19.98 -14.25 -2.64
C VAL A 26 19.01 -15.14 -1.85
N LEU A 27 18.20 -15.91 -2.54
CA LEU A 27 17.33 -16.95 -1.98
C LEU A 27 17.44 -18.19 -2.84
N ASP A 28 17.72 -19.33 -2.23
CA ASP A 28 17.86 -20.63 -2.90
C ASP A 28 18.82 -20.59 -4.10
N GLY A 29 19.95 -19.87 -3.94
CA GLY A 29 20.96 -19.70 -4.99
C GLY A 29 20.61 -18.72 -6.11
N ASN A 30 19.42 -18.12 -6.09
CA ASN A 30 18.99 -17.14 -7.07
C ASN A 30 19.10 -15.72 -6.54
N VAL A 31 19.65 -14.81 -7.36
CA VAL A 31 19.69 -13.38 -7.05
C VAL A 31 18.27 -12.83 -7.14
N ARG A 32 17.79 -12.24 -6.04
CA ARG A 32 16.46 -11.64 -5.93
C ARG A 32 16.47 -10.11 -6.02
N ALA A 33 17.53 -9.49 -5.51
CA ALA A 33 17.64 -8.04 -5.57
C ALA A 33 19.09 -7.60 -5.61
N PHE A 34 19.29 -6.45 -6.21
CA PHE A 34 20.54 -5.75 -6.36
C PHE A 34 20.34 -4.32 -5.86
N LEU A 35 20.81 -4.05 -4.65
CA LEU A 35 20.47 -2.86 -3.89
C LEU A 35 21.71 -2.01 -3.58
N SER A 36 21.51 -0.78 -3.15
CA SER A 36 22.57 0.05 -2.61
C SER A 36 23.18 -0.60 -1.36
N ASP A 37 24.45 -0.39 -1.10
CA ASP A 37 25.13 -0.76 0.15
C ASP A 37 24.53 -0.07 1.39
N ARG A 38 23.86 1.08 1.18
CA ARG A 38 23.11 1.82 2.22
C ARG A 38 21.73 1.23 2.52
N TYR A 39 21.28 0.23 1.75
CA TYR A 39 19.98 -0.37 1.98
C TYR A 39 19.97 -1.11 3.31
N ARG A 40 19.04 -0.74 4.20
CA ARG A 40 18.85 -1.46 5.45
C ARG A 40 18.14 -2.76 5.18
N ARG A 41 18.77 -3.86 5.54
CA ARG A 41 18.15 -5.18 5.51
C ARG A 41 17.03 -5.24 6.55
N LEU A 42 15.83 -5.56 6.11
CA LEU A 42 14.66 -5.83 6.94
C LEU A 42 14.05 -7.13 6.45
N ASP A 43 14.41 -8.22 7.09
CA ASP A 43 13.91 -9.53 6.71
C ASP A 43 12.49 -9.73 7.23
N ASN A 44 11.65 -10.34 6.40
CA ASN A 44 10.26 -10.63 6.75
C ASN A 44 10.17 -11.53 8.00
N LEU A 45 11.11 -12.42 8.19
CA LEU A 45 11.21 -13.29 9.38
C LEU A 45 11.41 -12.46 10.66
N GLU A 46 12.36 -11.52 10.65
CA GLU A 46 12.66 -10.63 11.79
C GLU A 46 11.45 -9.72 12.08
N LEU A 47 10.85 -9.19 11.03
CA LEU A 47 9.64 -8.38 11.14
C LEU A 47 8.48 -9.18 11.77
N CYS A 48 8.22 -10.39 11.29
CA CYS A 48 7.19 -11.26 11.84
C CYS A 48 7.49 -11.64 13.30
N ALA A 49 8.73 -11.94 13.62
CA ALA A 49 9.15 -12.25 15.01
C ALA A 49 8.93 -11.06 15.96
N ALA A 50 9.08 -9.82 15.46
CA ALA A 50 8.81 -8.62 16.23
C ALA A 50 7.31 -8.31 16.37
N VAL A 51 6.51 -8.49 15.30
CA VAL A 51 5.14 -8.01 15.21
C VAL A 51 4.11 -9.03 15.72
N LEU A 52 4.30 -10.32 15.45
CA LEU A 52 3.32 -11.36 15.82
C LEU A 52 3.05 -11.43 17.33
N PRO A 53 4.05 -11.36 18.23
CA PRO A 53 3.79 -11.35 19.67
C PRO A 53 2.90 -10.15 20.08
N VAL A 54 3.15 -8.97 19.50
CA VAL A 54 2.34 -7.77 19.77
C VAL A 54 0.90 -7.96 19.34
N ILE A 55 0.68 -8.55 18.15
CA ILE A 55 -0.67 -8.85 17.65
C ILE A 55 -1.37 -9.86 18.57
N GLN A 56 -0.66 -10.87 19.09
CA GLN A 56 -1.21 -11.84 20.02
C GLN A 56 -1.62 -11.22 21.36
N GLU A 57 -0.91 -10.19 21.82
CA GLU A 57 -1.27 -9.44 23.03
C GLU A 57 -2.48 -8.52 22.81
N MET A 58 -2.76 -8.12 21.57
CA MET A 58 -3.89 -7.24 21.25
C MET A 58 -5.21 -7.99 21.42
N ARG A 59 -6.05 -7.52 22.35
CA ARG A 59 -7.39 -8.09 22.56
C ARG A 59 -8.22 -7.98 21.28
N ASP A 60 -8.89 -9.08 20.93
CA ASP A 60 -9.82 -9.14 19.80
C ASP A 60 -9.20 -8.95 18.40
N ALA A 61 -7.87 -8.92 18.32
CA ALA A 61 -7.16 -8.93 17.05
C ALA A 61 -7.22 -10.32 16.39
N THR A 62 -7.38 -10.33 15.08
CA THR A 62 -7.38 -11.56 14.27
C THR A 62 -6.65 -11.30 12.96
N ILE A 63 -5.72 -12.18 12.63
CA ILE A 63 -5.05 -12.18 11.34
C ILE A 63 -6.05 -12.66 10.29
N MET A 64 -6.34 -11.81 9.31
CA MET A 64 -7.24 -12.11 8.19
C MET A 64 -6.51 -12.75 7.03
N SER A 65 -5.32 -12.29 6.75
CA SER A 65 -4.42 -12.87 5.73
C SER A 65 -2.97 -12.56 6.05
N CYS A 66 -2.10 -13.49 5.66
CA CYS A 66 -0.66 -13.30 5.64
C CYS A 66 -0.18 -13.83 4.29
N GLU A 67 0.33 -12.96 3.44
CA GLU A 67 0.78 -13.32 2.09
C GLU A 67 2.23 -12.88 1.90
N VAL A 68 3.03 -13.79 1.36
CA VAL A 68 4.42 -13.51 0.98
C VAL A 68 4.53 -13.77 -0.51
N THR A 69 4.81 -12.72 -1.25
CA THR A 69 5.01 -12.78 -2.70
C THR A 69 6.50 -12.73 -3.04
N GLU A 70 6.82 -12.72 -4.33
CA GLU A 70 8.19 -12.53 -4.81
C GLU A 70 8.81 -11.22 -4.31
N SER A 71 8.00 -10.19 -4.09
CA SER A 71 8.46 -8.83 -3.82
C SER A 71 8.08 -8.31 -2.43
N HIS A 72 6.99 -8.78 -1.83
CA HIS A 72 6.42 -8.22 -0.62
C HIS A 72 5.90 -9.26 0.37
N LEU A 73 5.89 -8.86 1.64
CA LEU A 73 5.06 -9.44 2.70
C LEU A 73 3.87 -8.52 2.95
N TYR A 74 2.68 -9.11 3.12
CA TYR A 74 1.47 -8.43 3.57
C TYR A 74 0.84 -9.20 4.72
N LEU A 75 0.56 -8.50 5.83
CA LEU A 75 -0.12 -9.05 7.00
C LEU A 75 -1.32 -8.16 7.32
N LYS A 76 -2.55 -8.67 7.10
CA LYS A 76 -3.80 -7.96 7.40
C LYS A 76 -4.38 -8.45 8.72
N VAL A 77 -4.65 -7.51 9.62
CA VAL A 77 -5.19 -7.77 10.96
C VAL A 77 -6.43 -6.92 11.17
N VAL A 78 -7.47 -7.51 11.77
CA VAL A 78 -8.70 -6.79 12.14
C VAL A 78 -9.01 -6.95 13.61
N ASN A 79 -9.63 -5.94 14.20
CA ASN A 79 -10.20 -5.99 15.54
C ASN A 79 -11.69 -6.36 15.45
N LYS A 80 -12.06 -7.54 15.97
CA LYS A 80 -13.44 -8.06 15.87
C LYS A 80 -14.47 -7.27 16.66
N LYS A 81 -14.06 -6.55 17.71
CA LYS A 81 -14.97 -5.77 18.55
C LYS A 81 -15.12 -4.33 18.10
N LEU A 82 -14.06 -3.73 17.54
CA LEU A 82 -14.13 -2.37 17.03
C LEU A 82 -14.80 -2.39 15.65
N LYS A 83 -16.11 -2.27 15.66
CA LYS A 83 -16.97 -2.31 14.48
C LYS A 83 -17.98 -1.18 14.49
N ALA A 84 -18.43 -0.79 13.32
CA ALA A 84 -19.50 0.19 13.13
C ALA A 84 -20.33 -0.19 11.90
N GLU A 85 -21.56 0.28 11.86
CA GLU A 85 -22.43 0.17 10.71
C GLU A 85 -22.36 1.46 9.91
N VAL A 86 -22.03 1.37 8.62
CA VAL A 86 -22.00 2.52 7.72
C VAL A 86 -23.37 2.82 7.19
N GLY A 87 -24.08 1.82 6.68
CA GLY A 87 -25.48 1.80 6.27
C GLY A 87 -26.14 0.51 6.76
N VAL A 88 -27.45 0.38 6.60
CA VAL A 88 -28.21 -0.77 7.08
C VAL A 88 -27.60 -2.07 6.58
N GLY A 89 -27.13 -2.91 7.51
CA GLY A 89 -26.49 -4.20 7.22
C GLY A 89 -25.04 -4.11 6.73
N ASP A 90 -24.49 -2.93 6.51
CA ASP A 90 -23.13 -2.73 6.04
C ASP A 90 -22.16 -2.47 7.21
N VAL A 91 -21.69 -3.55 7.81
CA VAL A 91 -20.81 -3.52 8.97
C VAL A 91 -19.34 -3.54 8.53
N VAL A 92 -18.57 -2.62 9.09
CA VAL A 92 -17.12 -2.52 8.93
C VAL A 92 -16.38 -2.72 10.25
N GLN A 93 -15.16 -3.22 10.18
CA GLN A 93 -14.27 -3.44 11.32
C GLN A 93 -12.98 -2.64 11.13
N ALA A 94 -12.44 -2.13 12.24
CA ALA A 94 -11.12 -1.53 12.26
C ALA A 94 -10.03 -2.60 12.17
N GLY A 95 -8.93 -2.24 11.50
CA GLY A 95 -7.76 -3.10 11.39
C GLY A 95 -6.54 -2.33 10.93
N PHE A 96 -5.51 -3.06 10.55
CA PHE A 96 -4.30 -2.53 9.94
C PHE A 96 -3.66 -3.54 9.00
N VAL A 97 -2.82 -3.02 8.12
CA VAL A 97 -1.96 -3.81 7.23
C VAL A 97 -0.51 -3.50 7.55
N VAL A 98 0.28 -4.52 7.80
CA VAL A 98 1.75 -4.43 7.79
C VAL A 98 2.24 -4.92 6.44
N SER A 99 3.04 -4.12 5.76
CA SER A 99 3.66 -4.52 4.49
C SER A 99 5.15 -4.20 4.48
N ASN A 100 5.95 -5.07 3.88
CA ASN A 100 7.41 -4.93 3.78
C ASN A 100 7.90 -5.49 2.45
N SER A 101 9.02 -4.97 1.95
CA SER A 101 9.73 -5.53 0.80
C SER A 101 11.17 -5.80 1.15
N GLU A 102 11.61 -7.06 0.99
CA GLU A 102 13.01 -7.46 1.17
C GLU A 102 13.88 -7.15 -0.05
N VAL A 103 13.25 -6.83 -1.17
CA VAL A 103 13.91 -6.64 -2.46
C VAL A 103 13.97 -5.17 -2.91
N GLY A 104 13.64 -4.24 -2.00
CA GLY A 104 13.75 -2.80 -2.26
C GLY A 104 12.59 -2.21 -3.07
N LEU A 105 11.52 -2.96 -3.33
CA LEU A 105 10.36 -2.50 -4.10
C LEU A 105 9.30 -1.77 -3.24
N GLY A 106 9.55 -1.66 -1.94
CA GLY A 106 8.67 -0.95 -1.02
C GLY A 106 9.31 -0.75 0.34
N SER A 107 8.82 0.24 1.09
CA SER A 107 9.19 0.47 2.48
C SER A 107 8.31 -0.36 3.42
N LEU A 108 8.81 -0.64 4.63
CA LEU A 108 7.96 -1.13 5.71
C LEU A 108 6.86 -0.09 5.98
N LYS A 109 5.61 -0.54 6.01
CA LYS A 109 4.44 0.29 6.31
C LYS A 109 3.53 -0.42 7.29
N VAL A 110 2.91 0.39 8.17
CA VAL A 110 1.77 -0.01 8.99
C VAL A 110 0.65 0.97 8.66
N GLU A 111 -0.37 0.51 7.97
CA GLU A 111 -1.45 1.34 7.41
C GLU A 111 -2.79 0.94 8.03
N PRO A 112 -3.64 1.90 8.47
CA PRO A 112 -4.99 1.59 8.94
C PRO A 112 -5.82 0.92 7.85
N LEU A 113 -6.60 -0.07 8.26
CA LEU A 113 -7.49 -0.86 7.42
C LEU A 113 -8.92 -0.74 7.92
N ILE A 114 -9.85 -0.47 7.04
CA ILE A 114 -11.28 -0.68 7.27
C ILE A 114 -11.69 -1.95 6.53
N TYR A 115 -12.09 -2.97 7.28
CA TYR A 115 -12.50 -4.24 6.70
C TYR A 115 -14.01 -4.35 6.66
N ARG A 116 -14.58 -4.47 5.47
CA ARG A 116 -16.01 -4.57 5.23
C ARG A 116 -16.46 -6.03 5.28
N LEU A 117 -17.37 -6.36 6.19
CA LEU A 117 -17.78 -7.75 6.43
C LEU A 117 -18.63 -8.33 5.31
N VAL A 118 -19.49 -7.52 4.71
CA VAL A 118 -20.44 -7.97 3.65
C VAL A 118 -19.68 -8.47 2.43
N CYS A 119 -18.71 -7.70 1.96
CA CYS A 119 -17.94 -8.03 0.76
C CYS A 119 -16.59 -8.69 1.06
N LYS A 120 -16.19 -8.79 2.34
CA LYS A 120 -14.88 -9.34 2.77
C LYS A 120 -13.71 -8.70 2.01
N ASN A 121 -13.75 -7.41 1.82
CA ASN A 121 -12.69 -6.60 1.20
C ASN A 121 -12.21 -5.53 2.18
N GLY A 122 -10.98 -5.08 1.98
CA GLY A 122 -10.35 -4.03 2.76
C GLY A 122 -10.40 -2.68 2.06
N LEU A 123 -10.33 -1.62 2.86
CA LEU A 123 -10.06 -0.26 2.42
C LEU A 123 -8.90 0.27 3.26
N ILE A 124 -7.76 0.50 2.62
CA ILE A 124 -6.55 0.97 3.30
C ILE A 124 -6.56 2.49 3.29
N VAL A 125 -6.62 3.08 4.48
CA VAL A 125 -6.73 4.54 4.64
C VAL A 125 -5.34 5.14 4.81
N LYS A 126 -5.02 6.18 4.04
CA LYS A 126 -3.84 7.00 4.30
C LYS A 126 -4.11 7.89 5.50
N ASP A 127 -3.43 7.65 6.60
CA ASP A 127 -3.42 8.56 7.73
C ASP A 127 -2.37 9.66 7.46
N PHE A 128 -2.82 10.85 7.06
CA PHE A 128 -1.94 12.00 6.83
C PHE A 128 -1.18 12.44 8.10
N ALA A 129 -1.68 12.10 9.28
CA ALA A 129 -1.00 12.37 10.54
C ALA A 129 0.18 11.42 10.78
N GLN A 130 0.23 10.29 10.08
CA GLN A 130 1.25 9.25 10.26
C GLN A 130 2.37 9.27 9.20
N LYS A 131 2.68 10.39 8.57
CA LYS A 131 3.92 10.56 7.79
C LYS A 131 5.21 10.18 8.56
N LYS A 132 5.11 9.94 9.88
CA LYS A 132 6.20 9.47 10.73
C LYS A 132 6.45 7.96 10.69
N TYR A 133 5.57 7.16 10.10
CA TYR A 133 5.68 5.70 10.09
C TYR A 133 6.32 5.13 8.82
N HIS A 134 6.86 5.96 7.98
CA HIS A 134 7.87 5.48 7.05
C HIS A 134 9.14 5.19 7.86
N VAL A 135 9.21 3.97 8.37
CA VAL A 135 10.38 3.49 9.09
C VAL A 135 11.43 3.09 8.05
N GLY A 136 11.86 4.06 7.26
CA GLY A 136 13.04 3.96 6.44
C GLY A 136 14.19 4.67 7.15
N ARG A 137 15.34 4.05 7.19
CA ARG A 137 16.56 4.72 7.59
C ARG A 137 16.86 5.79 6.54
N GLN A 138 16.52 7.05 6.81
CA GLN A 138 17.11 8.16 6.09
C GLN A 138 18.51 8.34 6.68
N VAL A 139 19.49 7.71 6.08
CA VAL A 139 20.87 8.15 6.21
C VAL A 139 20.96 9.40 5.34
N ALA A 140 21.23 10.54 5.95
CA ALA A 140 21.49 11.77 5.20
C ALA A 140 22.59 11.49 4.18
N ALA A 141 22.45 12.03 2.98
CA ALA A 141 23.37 11.78 1.87
C ALA A 141 24.84 12.24 2.13
N GLU A 142 25.09 12.89 3.26
CA GLU A 142 26.39 13.39 3.69
C GLU A 142 27.16 12.44 4.61
N ASP A 143 26.55 11.32 5.05
CA ASP A 143 27.16 10.39 6.02
C ASP A 143 27.66 9.08 5.38
N ASP A 144 28.35 9.13 4.24
CA ASP A 144 29.02 7.96 3.68
C ASP A 144 30.04 7.33 4.64
N ALA A 145 30.58 8.12 5.55
CA ALA A 145 31.52 7.67 6.59
C ALA A 145 30.86 7.07 7.82
N ALA A 146 29.56 7.25 8.06
CA ALA A 146 28.90 6.82 9.29
C ALA A 146 28.83 5.29 9.44
N TYR A 147 28.74 4.54 8.33
CA TYR A 147 28.73 3.06 8.37
C TYR A 147 30.10 2.44 8.69
N GLU A 148 31.17 3.11 8.36
CA GLU A 148 32.52 2.67 8.73
C GLU A 148 32.88 3.06 10.18
N LEU A 149 32.10 3.97 10.78
CA LEU A 149 32.32 4.49 12.14
C LEU A 149 31.65 3.64 13.23
N TYR A 150 30.58 2.89 12.92
CA TYR A 150 29.82 2.17 13.93
C TYR A 150 30.21 0.69 13.99
N SER A 151 30.44 0.18 15.20
CA SER A 151 30.64 -1.24 15.43
C SER A 151 29.38 -2.05 15.15
N ASP A 152 29.53 -3.33 14.84
CA ASP A 152 28.40 -4.25 14.64
C ASP A 152 27.46 -4.30 15.84
N GLU A 153 27.98 -4.11 17.05
CA GLU A 153 27.18 -4.05 18.27
C GLU A 153 26.27 -2.80 18.30
N THR A 154 26.80 -1.65 17.89
CA THR A 154 26.00 -0.41 17.77
C THR A 154 24.89 -0.56 16.73
N LEU A 155 25.19 -1.16 15.57
CA LEU A 155 24.22 -1.43 14.53
C LEU A 155 23.13 -2.40 14.99
N ALA A 156 23.49 -3.44 15.76
CA ALA A 156 22.52 -4.37 16.33
C ALA A 156 21.57 -3.70 17.35
N GLN A 157 22.08 -2.76 18.18
CA GLN A 157 21.23 -2.01 19.10
C GLN A 157 20.29 -1.04 18.37
N ASP A 158 20.76 -0.42 17.28
CA ASP A 158 19.91 0.43 16.43
C ASP A 158 18.79 -0.39 15.75
N ASP A 159 19.10 -1.62 15.30
CA ASP A 159 18.09 -2.53 14.77
C ASP A 159 17.06 -2.93 15.82
N LYS A 160 17.49 -3.22 17.04
CA LYS A 160 16.59 -3.50 18.16
C LYS A 160 15.67 -2.33 18.48
N ALA A 161 16.22 -1.11 18.56
CA ALA A 161 15.44 0.10 18.79
C ALA A 161 14.44 0.36 17.65
N PHE A 162 14.84 0.03 16.41
CA PHE A 162 13.94 0.11 15.25
C PHE A 162 12.74 -0.83 15.37
N PHE A 163 12.97 -2.11 15.69
CA PHE A 163 11.86 -3.06 15.86
C PHE A 163 10.96 -2.70 17.05
N MET A 164 11.49 -2.12 18.12
CA MET A 164 10.66 -1.57 19.21
C MET A 164 9.72 -0.48 18.70
N LYS A 165 10.21 0.43 17.84
CA LYS A 165 9.36 1.46 17.22
C LYS A 165 8.28 0.85 16.32
N VAL A 166 8.60 -0.21 15.59
CA VAL A 166 7.60 -0.96 14.79
C VAL A 166 6.52 -1.57 15.69
N GLN A 167 6.92 -2.19 16.81
CA GLN A 167 5.99 -2.75 17.79
C GLN A 167 5.05 -1.68 18.36
N ASP A 168 5.58 -0.52 18.74
CA ASP A 168 4.78 0.60 19.26
C ASP A 168 3.81 1.12 18.18
N THR A 169 4.27 1.18 16.94
CA THR A 169 3.41 1.54 15.80
C THR A 169 2.25 0.56 15.63
N VAL A 170 2.52 -0.74 15.73
CA VAL A 170 1.49 -1.78 15.62
C VAL A 170 0.51 -1.68 16.80
N ARG A 171 0.98 -1.44 18.04
CA ARG A 171 0.10 -1.22 19.20
C ARG A 171 -0.86 -0.06 19.01
N CYS A 172 -0.41 1.00 18.33
CA CYS A 172 -1.20 2.19 18.06
C CYS A 172 -1.97 2.14 16.72
N ALA A 173 -1.84 1.08 15.94
CA ALA A 173 -2.41 1.00 14.59
C ALA A 173 -3.94 0.93 14.58
N VAL A 174 -4.56 0.46 15.67
CA VAL A 174 -6.01 0.45 15.86
C VAL A 174 -6.40 1.55 16.82
N ASP A 175 -6.89 2.67 16.27
CA ASP A 175 -7.37 3.83 17.01
C ASP A 175 -8.88 3.97 16.82
N ALA A 176 -9.62 3.87 17.93
CA ALA A 176 -11.09 3.92 17.89
C ALA A 176 -11.61 5.28 17.41
N ALA A 177 -10.99 6.38 17.82
CA ALA A 177 -11.43 7.72 17.42
C ALA A 177 -11.23 7.93 15.91
N LYS A 178 -10.09 7.56 15.37
CA LYS A 178 -9.79 7.63 13.94
C LYS A 178 -10.68 6.70 13.11
N PHE A 179 -10.97 5.52 13.64
CA PHE A 179 -11.91 4.59 13.01
C PHE A 179 -13.28 5.23 12.84
N HIS A 180 -13.84 5.82 13.90
CA HIS A 180 -15.15 6.48 13.83
C HIS A 180 -15.16 7.67 12.88
N VAL A 181 -14.11 8.50 12.88
CA VAL A 181 -13.96 9.60 11.90
C VAL A 181 -13.96 9.05 10.45
N THR A 182 -13.32 7.91 10.23
CA THR A 182 -13.33 7.29 8.88
C THR A 182 -14.71 6.75 8.52
N VAL A 183 -15.41 6.14 9.46
CA VAL A 183 -16.79 5.66 9.26
C VAL A 183 -17.74 6.84 8.94
N ASP A 184 -17.60 7.97 9.62
CA ASP A 184 -18.40 9.16 9.33
C ASP A 184 -18.15 9.69 7.91
N LYS A 185 -16.89 9.72 7.46
CA LYS A 185 -16.56 10.04 6.05
C LYS A 185 -17.19 9.06 5.06
N MET A 186 -17.28 7.77 5.42
CA MET A 186 -17.95 6.77 4.58
C MET A 186 -19.46 7.05 4.49
N ARG A 187 -20.08 7.42 5.61
CA ARG A 187 -21.51 7.86 5.62
C ARG A 187 -21.71 9.12 4.80
N GLU A 188 -20.87 10.13 4.96
CA GLU A 188 -20.90 11.31 4.10
C GLU A 188 -20.76 10.96 2.61
N ALA A 189 -19.92 9.98 2.28
CA ALA A 189 -19.73 9.53 0.90
C ALA A 189 -20.99 8.86 0.31
N MET A 190 -21.86 8.27 1.15
CA MET A 190 -23.15 7.71 0.70
C MET A 190 -24.12 8.79 0.26
N GLU A 191 -24.07 9.96 0.89
CA GLU A 191 -24.94 11.10 0.54
C GLU A 191 -24.53 11.83 -0.74
N ILE A 192 -23.43 11.42 -1.36
CA ILE A 192 -22.88 12.09 -2.51
C ILE A 192 -23.14 11.26 -3.75
N PRO A 193 -24.08 11.65 -4.61
CA PRO A 193 -24.36 10.94 -5.84
C PRO A 193 -23.16 11.02 -6.80
N LEU A 194 -22.92 9.95 -7.54
CA LEU A 194 -22.07 10.01 -8.72
C LEU A 194 -22.69 10.97 -9.75
N ALA A 195 -21.86 11.51 -10.65
CA ALA A 195 -22.35 12.27 -11.79
C ALA A 195 -23.36 11.42 -12.61
N ASP A 196 -24.14 12.08 -13.47
CA ASP A 196 -25.25 11.48 -14.23
C ASP A 196 -24.88 10.23 -15.03
N ASN A 197 -23.58 10.00 -15.25
CA ASN A 197 -23.07 8.83 -15.95
C ASN A 197 -22.06 8.05 -15.08
N PRO A 198 -22.44 6.92 -14.44
CA PRO A 198 -21.54 6.08 -13.65
C PRO A 198 -20.37 5.52 -14.47
N VAL A 199 -20.54 5.28 -15.76
CA VAL A 199 -19.46 4.82 -16.65
C VAL A 199 -18.37 5.88 -16.75
N GLN A 200 -18.75 7.15 -16.94
CA GLN A 200 -17.79 8.24 -16.99
C GLN A 200 -17.02 8.39 -15.65
N ALA A 201 -17.69 8.23 -14.52
CA ALA A 201 -17.04 8.28 -13.22
C ALA A 201 -15.97 7.17 -13.07
N VAL A 202 -16.24 5.98 -13.59
CA VAL A 202 -15.25 4.88 -13.62
C VAL A 202 -14.11 5.15 -14.60
N GLU A 203 -14.38 5.77 -15.74
CA GLU A 203 -13.34 6.15 -16.71
C GLU A 203 -12.40 7.21 -16.12
N GLU A 204 -12.93 8.27 -15.52
CA GLU A 204 -12.14 9.31 -14.85
C GLU A 204 -11.28 8.74 -13.73
N LEU A 205 -11.82 7.80 -12.94
CA LEU A 205 -11.09 7.08 -11.92
C LEU A 205 -9.98 6.22 -12.54
N ALA A 206 -10.29 5.49 -13.61
CA ALA A 206 -9.35 4.62 -14.29
C ALA A 206 -8.16 5.40 -14.88
N ASP A 207 -8.42 6.56 -15.45
CA ASP A 207 -7.37 7.43 -15.99
C ASP A 207 -6.50 8.03 -14.87
N ARG A 208 -7.12 8.41 -13.74
CA ARG A 208 -6.41 8.99 -12.59
C ARG A 208 -5.49 7.99 -11.91
N PHE A 209 -5.93 6.74 -11.75
CA PHE A 209 -5.21 5.69 -11.02
C PHE A 209 -4.58 4.63 -11.92
N LEU A 210 -4.55 4.88 -13.23
CA LEU A 210 -3.94 4.01 -14.23
C LEU A 210 -4.46 2.56 -14.14
N LEU A 211 -5.79 2.41 -14.06
CA LEU A 211 -6.41 1.10 -14.09
C LEU A 211 -6.30 0.48 -15.49
N THR A 212 -6.02 -0.82 -15.53
CA THR A 212 -6.04 -1.58 -16.78
C THR A 212 -7.46 -1.68 -17.34
N GLN A 213 -7.59 -2.08 -18.61
CA GLN A 213 -8.89 -2.28 -19.24
C GLN A 213 -9.75 -3.32 -18.50
N ASN A 214 -9.13 -4.40 -18.01
CA ASN A 214 -9.81 -5.44 -17.24
C ASN A 214 -10.31 -4.90 -15.89
N GLU A 215 -9.45 -4.21 -15.15
CA GLU A 215 -9.81 -3.60 -13.87
C GLU A 215 -10.92 -2.57 -14.00
N ARG A 216 -10.89 -1.75 -15.06
CA ARG A 216 -11.99 -0.82 -15.41
C ARG A 216 -13.31 -1.58 -15.58
N GLY A 217 -13.29 -2.68 -16.33
CA GLY A 217 -14.46 -3.55 -16.53
C GLY A 217 -14.95 -4.17 -15.22
N ASP A 218 -14.03 -4.60 -14.37
CA ASP A 218 -14.36 -5.20 -13.07
C ASP A 218 -14.95 -4.18 -12.10
N VAL A 219 -14.37 -2.98 -12.01
CA VAL A 219 -14.93 -1.89 -11.19
C VAL A 219 -16.32 -1.53 -11.66
N LEU A 220 -16.54 -1.38 -12.96
CA LEU A 220 -17.85 -1.06 -13.51
C LEU A 220 -18.87 -2.15 -13.19
N ARG A 221 -18.48 -3.43 -13.35
CA ARG A 221 -19.33 -4.57 -12.99
C ARG A 221 -19.71 -4.55 -11.50
N GLN A 222 -18.72 -4.32 -10.61
CA GLN A 222 -18.96 -4.26 -9.17
C GLN A 222 -19.87 -3.09 -8.79
N LEU A 223 -19.73 -1.95 -9.46
CA LEU A 223 -20.60 -0.78 -9.23
C LEU A 223 -22.05 -1.09 -9.58
N PHE A 224 -22.30 -1.69 -10.75
CA PHE A 224 -23.66 -2.07 -11.17
C PHE A 224 -24.24 -3.18 -10.29
N MET A 225 -23.44 -4.18 -9.90
CA MET A 225 -23.89 -5.25 -8.99
C MET A 225 -24.23 -4.71 -7.59
N GLY A 226 -23.50 -3.70 -7.13
CA GLY A 226 -23.75 -3.06 -5.84
C GLY A 226 -25.00 -2.19 -5.81
N GLY A 227 -25.45 -1.69 -6.96
CA GLY A 227 -26.65 -0.87 -7.09
C GLY A 227 -26.59 0.49 -6.38
N ASP A 228 -25.44 0.89 -5.88
CA ASP A 228 -25.23 2.15 -5.15
C ASP A 228 -24.50 3.16 -6.06
N ASN A 229 -25.26 4.13 -6.58
CA ASN A 229 -24.77 5.20 -7.44
C ASN A 229 -24.22 6.40 -6.63
N SER A 230 -23.70 6.15 -5.45
CA SER A 230 -23.03 7.15 -4.62
C SER A 230 -21.49 7.03 -4.76
N ARG A 231 -20.79 8.01 -4.21
CA ARG A 231 -19.34 7.95 -4.07
C ARG A 231 -18.91 6.74 -3.22
N TYR A 232 -19.69 6.39 -2.21
CA TYR A 232 -19.44 5.20 -1.40
C TYR A 232 -19.57 3.93 -2.24
N GLY A 233 -20.58 3.86 -3.12
CA GLY A 233 -20.74 2.75 -4.07
C GLY A 233 -19.52 2.59 -4.99
N LEU A 234 -18.97 3.71 -5.50
CA LEU A 234 -17.76 3.68 -6.33
C LEU A 234 -16.53 3.18 -5.53
N ILE A 235 -16.34 3.66 -4.29
CA ILE A 235 -15.27 3.19 -3.40
C ILE A 235 -15.41 1.69 -3.16
N ASN A 236 -16.61 1.21 -2.89
CA ASN A 236 -16.88 -0.21 -2.70
C ASN A 236 -16.63 -1.03 -3.97
N ALA A 237 -16.96 -0.50 -5.14
CA ALA A 237 -16.71 -1.16 -6.41
C ALA A 237 -15.21 -1.38 -6.66
N VAL A 238 -14.38 -0.35 -6.41
CA VAL A 238 -12.92 -0.44 -6.54
C VAL A 238 -12.34 -1.46 -5.56
N THR A 239 -12.73 -1.38 -4.29
CA THR A 239 -12.22 -2.31 -3.27
C THR A 239 -12.76 -3.74 -3.45
N ALA A 240 -13.94 -3.92 -4.04
CA ALA A 240 -14.46 -5.25 -4.40
C ALA A 240 -13.73 -5.84 -5.62
N ALA A 241 -13.33 -5.01 -6.58
CA ALA A 241 -12.52 -5.44 -7.73
C ALA A 241 -11.13 -5.95 -7.32
N SER A 242 -10.62 -5.58 -6.13
CA SER A 242 -9.35 -6.11 -5.61
C SER A 242 -9.31 -7.64 -5.56
N LYS A 243 -10.44 -8.31 -5.40
CA LYS A 243 -10.52 -9.78 -5.38
C LYS A 243 -10.31 -10.44 -6.74
N LEU A 244 -10.42 -9.67 -7.80
CA LEU A 244 -10.27 -10.10 -9.19
C LEU A 244 -8.90 -9.71 -9.76
N ALA A 245 -8.08 -9.05 -8.95
CA ALA A 245 -6.76 -8.59 -9.36
C ALA A 245 -5.80 -9.75 -9.62
N ASP A 246 -4.92 -9.59 -10.61
CA ASP A 246 -3.97 -10.62 -11.05
C ASP A 246 -2.89 -10.95 -10.01
N SER A 247 -2.67 -10.07 -9.02
CA SER A 247 -1.70 -10.27 -7.95
C SER A 247 -2.18 -9.68 -6.63
N TYR A 248 -1.60 -10.18 -5.52
CA TYR A 248 -1.91 -9.66 -4.19
C TYR A 248 -1.42 -8.22 -4.00
N GLU A 249 -0.31 -7.84 -4.64
CA GLU A 249 0.18 -6.46 -4.70
C GLU A 249 -0.87 -5.55 -5.32
N ARG A 250 -1.40 -5.94 -6.47
CA ARG A 250 -2.41 -5.14 -7.17
C ARG A 250 -3.73 -5.09 -6.42
N ALA A 251 -4.14 -6.20 -5.81
CA ALA A 251 -5.29 -6.24 -4.91
C ALA A 251 -5.14 -5.21 -3.76
N THR A 252 -3.98 -5.20 -3.12
CA THR A 252 -3.69 -4.25 -2.03
C THR A 252 -3.64 -2.80 -2.52
N GLU A 253 -3.16 -2.56 -3.74
CA GLU A 253 -3.17 -1.24 -4.35
C GLU A 253 -4.59 -0.73 -4.63
N LEU A 254 -5.48 -1.57 -5.15
CA LEU A 254 -6.90 -1.23 -5.33
C LEU A 254 -7.58 -0.88 -3.98
N GLU A 255 -7.25 -1.59 -2.91
CA GLU A 255 -7.72 -1.23 -1.56
C GLU A 255 -7.20 0.14 -1.10
N ARG A 256 -5.95 0.51 -1.44
CA ARG A 256 -5.40 1.86 -1.18
C ARG A 256 -6.07 2.93 -2.03
N ILE A 257 -6.35 2.64 -3.30
CA ILE A 257 -7.10 3.55 -4.19
C ILE A 257 -8.48 3.86 -3.58
N GLY A 258 -9.17 2.86 -3.03
CA GLY A 258 -10.41 3.07 -2.31
C GLY A 258 -10.28 4.06 -1.15
N GLY A 259 -9.22 3.94 -0.35
CA GLY A 259 -8.91 4.87 0.74
C GLY A 259 -8.56 6.27 0.26
N GLU A 260 -7.83 6.40 -0.84
CA GLU A 260 -7.54 7.70 -1.46
C GLU A 260 -8.81 8.39 -1.97
N LEU A 261 -9.70 7.63 -2.59
CA LEU A 261 -11.00 8.14 -3.01
C LEU A 261 -11.82 8.66 -1.82
N LEU A 262 -11.81 7.96 -0.69
CA LEU A 262 -12.50 8.40 0.51
C LEU A 262 -11.91 9.71 1.06
N ALA A 263 -10.59 9.88 0.97
CA ALA A 263 -9.88 11.04 1.48
C ALA A 263 -10.00 12.30 0.59
N LEU A 264 -10.45 12.20 -0.66
CA LEU A 264 -10.57 13.35 -1.57
C LEU A 264 -11.56 14.38 -1.05
N PRO A 265 -11.18 15.69 -1.01
CA PRO A 265 -12.08 16.76 -0.60
C PRO A 265 -13.32 16.86 -1.50
N THR A 266 -14.43 17.28 -0.92
CA THR A 266 -15.70 17.49 -1.63
C THR A 266 -15.60 18.49 -2.79
N ALA A 267 -14.78 19.53 -2.65
CA ALA A 267 -14.61 20.61 -3.64
C ALA A 267 -13.78 20.25 -4.88
N GLN A 268 -12.91 19.24 -4.82
CA GLN A 268 -12.14 18.79 -6.00
C GLN A 268 -12.97 17.96 -7.00
N ARG A 269 -14.24 17.76 -6.74
CA ARG A 269 -15.20 17.06 -7.61
C ARG A 269 -15.64 17.88 -8.82
N THR A 270 -15.64 19.20 -8.71
CA THR A 270 -15.93 20.10 -9.84
C THR A 270 -14.71 20.19 -10.77
N ALA A 271 -13.50 19.99 -10.24
CA ALA A 271 -12.26 20.03 -11.01
C ALA A 271 -12.03 18.76 -11.87
N LEU A 272 -12.66 17.64 -11.55
CA LEU A 272 -12.70 16.47 -12.47
C LEU A 272 -13.51 16.79 -13.74
N ARG A 273 -14.41 17.78 -13.68
CA ARG A 273 -15.16 18.29 -14.85
C ARG A 273 -14.37 19.28 -15.71
N GLU A 274 -13.30 19.90 -15.21
CA GLU A 274 -12.64 21.04 -15.88
C GLU A 274 -11.23 20.79 -16.40
N HIS A 275 -10.63 19.62 -16.19
CA HIS A 275 -9.43 19.27 -16.92
C HIS A 275 -9.81 18.87 -18.35
N ASN A 276 -10.04 19.91 -19.18
CA ASN A 276 -9.91 19.83 -20.62
C ASN A 276 -8.61 19.08 -20.96
N VAL A 277 -8.77 17.81 -21.31
CA VAL A 277 -7.73 17.04 -21.97
C VAL A 277 -7.43 17.78 -23.26
N THR A 278 -6.37 18.57 -23.27
CA THR A 278 -5.86 19.12 -24.52
C THR A 278 -5.44 17.92 -25.36
N PRO A 279 -6.15 17.60 -26.47
CA PRO A 279 -5.86 16.41 -27.24
C PRO A 279 -4.38 16.40 -27.64
N LEU A 280 -3.72 15.27 -27.53
CA LEU A 280 -2.31 15.06 -27.94
C LEU A 280 -1.98 15.67 -29.31
N ARG A 281 -2.97 15.82 -30.20
CA ARG A 281 -2.84 16.49 -31.51
C ARG A 281 -2.44 17.96 -31.43
N LYS A 282 -2.66 18.68 -30.34
CA LYS A 282 -2.23 20.08 -30.19
C LYS A 282 -0.80 20.22 -29.70
N ARG A 283 -0.19 19.21 -29.09
CA ARG A 283 1.24 19.24 -28.69
C ARG A 283 2.19 18.94 -29.84
N LEU A 284 1.74 18.24 -30.88
CA LEU A 284 2.55 17.93 -32.08
C LEU A 284 2.52 19.02 -33.14
N ALA A 285 1.68 20.05 -32.98
CA ALA A 285 1.59 21.18 -33.92
C ALA A 285 2.36 22.43 -33.45
N GLN A 286 3.05 22.34 -32.29
CA GLN A 286 3.86 23.45 -31.72
C GLN A 286 5.32 23.02 -31.47
N ALA A 287 5.75 21.85 -31.93
CA ALA A 287 7.15 21.39 -32.08
C ALA A 287 7.44 21.28 -33.58
#